data_5f70a7c0255e74ab35760b8bab177c99
#
_entry.id   5f70a7c0255e74ab35760b8bab177c99
#
_cell.length_a   1.000
_cell.length_b   1.000
_cell.length_c   1.000
_cell.angle_alpha   90.00
_cell.angle_beta   90.00
_cell.angle_gamma   90.00
#
_symmetry.space_group_name_H-M   'P 1'
#
loop_
_entity.id
_entity.type
_entity.pdbx_description
1 polymer ?
#
loop_
_entity_poly.entity_id
_entity_poly.type
_entity_poly.pdbx_seq_one_letter_code
_entity_poly.pdbx_strand_id
1 'polypeptide(L)'
;LTKKQRRSVLATTGLPAGYPVLDDREGWGRLNLFSAADGYGAFTKNVTVTMDSAKGGFHTADRWRNDISGTGKLTKKGTGALKLEGDNTYSGGTRIDQGTLEGGSETAFGRGDVALNGGILKEDAPGKLIIEGDYKQSAKGILELQLSGKKDQLKIKGKARLKGTLRLNFTDNYVPADGSAIITFRKRHGSFSSVETSGLPSKYKVKIIYKSNSIQLKVEQKGRS
;
A
#
# COMPACT_ATOMS: atom_id res chain seq x y z
N LEU A 1 10.62 13.67 -8.18
CA LEU A 1 11.66 13.74 -7.15
C LEU A 1 12.48 15.03 -7.26
N THR A 2 12.79 15.66 -6.12
CA THR A 2 13.72 16.80 -6.03
C THR A 2 15.16 16.37 -6.34
N LYS A 3 16.07 17.32 -6.60
CA LYS A 3 17.51 17.03 -6.79
C LYS A 3 18.08 16.23 -5.61
N LYS A 4 17.71 16.58 -4.37
CA LYS A 4 18.13 15.86 -3.15
C LYS A 4 17.60 14.42 -3.12
N GLN A 5 16.34 14.22 -3.50
CA GLN A 5 15.74 12.89 -3.57
C GLN A 5 16.38 12.02 -4.65
N ARG A 6 16.65 12.56 -5.85
CA ARG A 6 17.37 11.84 -6.90
C ARG A 6 18.75 11.37 -6.44
N ARG A 7 19.50 12.23 -5.74
CA ARG A 7 20.77 11.83 -5.12
C ARG A 7 20.60 10.70 -4.10
N SER A 8 19.56 10.76 -3.28
CA SER A 8 19.29 9.71 -2.29
C SER A 8 18.93 8.37 -2.94
N VAL A 9 18.15 8.39 -4.03
CA VAL A 9 17.88 7.18 -4.84
C VAL A 9 19.20 6.60 -5.35
N LEU A 10 20.04 7.38 -6.03
CA LEU A 10 21.32 6.91 -6.57
C LEU A 10 22.23 6.35 -5.49
N ALA A 11 22.31 7.02 -4.32
CA ALA A 11 23.15 6.56 -3.22
C ALA A 11 22.65 5.26 -2.56
N THR A 12 21.34 5.02 -2.55
CA THR A 12 20.76 3.82 -1.90
C THR A 12 20.60 2.63 -2.84
N THR A 13 20.82 2.83 -4.14
CA THR A 13 20.75 1.79 -5.18
C THR A 13 22.10 1.50 -5.83
N GLY A 14 23.16 2.20 -5.45
CA GLY A 14 24.52 1.99 -5.96
C GLY A 14 25.04 0.59 -5.62
N LEU A 15 25.84 0.04 -6.53
CA LEU A 15 26.55 -1.21 -6.30
C LEU A 15 27.93 -0.92 -5.71
N PRO A 16 28.47 -1.80 -4.83
CA PRO A 16 29.86 -1.72 -4.44
C PRO A 16 30.77 -1.72 -5.67
N ALA A 17 31.69 -0.80 -5.74
CA ALA A 17 32.61 -0.70 -6.89
C ALA A 17 33.68 -1.79 -6.92
N GLY A 18 33.72 -2.63 -5.93
CA GLY A 18 34.67 -3.70 -5.74
C GLY A 18 35.25 -3.70 -4.33
N TYR A 19 36.42 -4.30 -4.15
CA TYR A 19 37.18 -4.24 -2.89
C TYR A 19 38.25 -3.15 -2.99
N PRO A 20 38.41 -2.26 -1.97
CA PRO A 20 37.58 -2.16 -0.75
C PRO A 20 36.20 -1.61 -1.05
N VAL A 21 35.25 -1.92 -0.14
CA VAL A 21 33.86 -1.43 -0.18
C VAL A 21 33.86 0.09 -0.05
N LEU A 22 32.86 0.75 -0.65
CA LEU A 22 32.57 2.19 -0.65
C LEU A 22 33.42 3.00 0.33
N ASP A 23 34.35 3.75 -0.19
CA ASP A 23 35.22 4.66 0.57
C ASP A 23 35.02 6.10 0.12
N ASP A 24 35.72 7.04 0.73
CA ASP A 24 35.69 8.46 0.37
C ASP A 24 36.18 8.75 -1.06
N ARG A 25 36.90 7.81 -1.69
CA ARG A 25 37.40 7.95 -3.07
C ARG A 25 36.35 7.51 -4.09
N GLU A 26 35.66 6.40 -3.82
CA GLU A 26 34.64 5.85 -4.72
C GLU A 26 33.24 6.44 -4.49
N GLY A 27 33.06 7.12 -3.35
CA GLY A 27 31.81 7.77 -3.00
C GLY A 27 30.67 6.78 -2.86
N TRP A 28 29.66 6.85 -3.73
CA TRP A 28 28.48 5.99 -3.64
C TRP A 28 28.63 4.66 -4.40
N GLY A 29 29.82 4.31 -4.86
CA GLY A 29 30.08 3.14 -5.68
C GLY A 29 29.62 3.27 -7.13
N ARG A 30 29.45 2.14 -7.81
CA ARG A 30 29.01 2.11 -9.20
C ARG A 30 27.54 2.46 -9.34
N LEU A 31 27.21 3.33 -10.30
CA LEU A 31 25.85 3.70 -10.63
C LEU A 31 25.06 2.49 -11.14
N ASN A 32 23.93 2.19 -10.50
CA ASN A 32 22.97 1.19 -10.93
C ASN A 32 21.71 1.88 -11.44
N LEU A 33 21.66 2.17 -12.73
CA LEU A 33 20.54 2.88 -13.36
C LEU A 33 19.26 2.06 -13.33
N PHE A 34 19.33 0.73 -13.42
CA PHE A 34 18.14 -0.13 -13.34
C PHE A 34 17.49 -0.01 -11.97
N SER A 35 18.23 -0.24 -10.90
CA SER A 35 17.68 -0.08 -9.55
C SER A 35 17.26 1.37 -9.26
N ALA A 36 18.00 2.37 -9.77
CA ALA A 36 17.61 3.77 -9.58
C ALA A 36 16.32 4.14 -10.33
N ALA A 37 16.01 3.48 -11.44
CA ALA A 37 14.75 3.64 -12.14
C ALA A 37 13.56 3.02 -11.38
N ASP A 38 13.82 2.00 -10.59
CA ASP A 38 12.82 1.28 -9.77
C ASP A 38 12.63 1.88 -8.35
N GLY A 39 13.07 3.10 -8.12
CA GLY A 39 12.84 3.86 -6.90
C GLY A 39 14.00 3.79 -5.89
N TYR A 40 13.69 3.95 -4.61
CA TYR A 40 14.68 3.91 -3.54
C TYR A 40 15.08 2.47 -3.20
N GLY A 41 16.35 2.26 -2.83
CA GLY A 41 16.80 1.03 -2.16
C GLY A 41 16.69 1.12 -0.63
N ALA A 42 16.71 2.35 -0.08
CA ALA A 42 16.51 2.55 1.35
C ALA A 42 15.96 3.94 1.69
N PHE A 43 15.17 4.03 2.75
CA PHE A 43 14.78 5.30 3.39
C PHE A 43 15.68 5.55 4.61
N THR A 44 16.84 6.14 4.39
CA THR A 44 17.76 6.55 5.48
C THR A 44 17.24 7.75 6.26
N LYS A 45 16.28 8.49 5.69
CA LYS A 45 15.58 9.64 6.26
C LYS A 45 14.12 9.60 5.82
N ASN A 46 13.27 10.42 6.44
CA ASN A 46 11.90 10.55 5.98
C ASN A 46 11.83 11.06 4.54
N VAL A 47 11.04 10.38 3.72
CA VAL A 47 10.84 10.67 2.29
C VAL A 47 9.40 11.12 2.07
N THR A 48 9.24 12.24 1.39
CA THR A 48 7.93 12.71 0.92
C THR A 48 7.92 12.68 -0.60
N VAL A 49 7.00 11.91 -1.17
CA VAL A 49 6.78 11.82 -2.62
C VAL A 49 5.52 12.58 -2.96
N THR A 50 5.69 13.66 -3.73
CA THR A 50 4.58 14.46 -4.23
C THR A 50 4.45 14.23 -5.73
N MET A 51 3.29 13.72 -6.16
CA MET A 51 2.99 13.42 -7.55
C MET A 51 1.77 14.24 -7.97
N ASP A 52 1.93 15.05 -8.99
CA ASP A 52 0.87 15.88 -9.56
C ASP A 52 0.47 15.30 -10.93
N SER A 53 -0.65 14.59 -10.98
CA SER A 53 -1.10 13.90 -12.20
C SER A 53 -1.30 14.83 -13.40
N ALA A 54 -1.54 16.12 -13.18
CA ALA A 54 -1.64 17.09 -14.26
C ALA A 54 -0.34 17.30 -15.05
N LYS A 55 0.81 16.90 -14.48
CA LYS A 55 2.12 16.98 -15.13
C LYS A 55 2.43 15.80 -16.05
N GLY A 56 1.58 14.80 -16.09
CA GLY A 56 1.76 13.60 -16.92
C GLY A 56 2.94 12.69 -16.50
N GLY A 57 3.20 11.64 -17.28
CA GLY A 57 4.31 10.70 -17.08
C GLY A 57 4.35 10.11 -15.67
N PHE A 58 5.54 10.02 -15.07
CA PHE A 58 5.74 9.50 -13.70
C PHE A 58 5.05 10.31 -12.61
N HIS A 59 4.53 11.50 -12.91
CA HIS A 59 3.71 12.24 -11.97
C HIS A 59 2.25 11.74 -11.94
N THR A 60 1.77 11.10 -13.01
CA THR A 60 0.45 10.47 -13.04
C THR A 60 0.48 9.12 -12.34
N ALA A 61 1.43 8.27 -12.71
CA ALA A 61 1.61 6.95 -12.13
C ALA A 61 3.08 6.54 -12.17
N ASP A 62 3.58 5.94 -11.09
CA ASP A 62 4.93 5.42 -10.99
C ASP A 62 4.92 4.09 -10.21
N ARG A 63 5.94 3.26 -10.45
CA ARG A 63 6.12 1.95 -9.82
C ARG A 63 7.52 1.85 -9.25
N TRP A 64 7.61 1.43 -8.00
CA TRP A 64 8.88 1.15 -7.35
C TRP A 64 8.96 -0.34 -7.01
N ARG A 65 9.94 -1.01 -7.63
CA ARG A 65 10.13 -2.47 -7.53
C ARG A 65 11.23 -2.87 -6.59
N ASN A 66 12.09 -1.91 -6.17
CA ASN A 66 13.14 -2.19 -5.22
C ASN A 66 12.59 -2.59 -3.86
N ASP A 67 13.31 -3.47 -3.17
CA ASP A 67 13.13 -3.77 -1.76
C ASP A 67 13.69 -2.62 -0.92
N ILE A 68 12.80 -1.82 -0.36
CA ILE A 68 13.17 -0.60 0.34
C ILE A 68 13.40 -0.90 1.81
N SER A 69 14.61 -0.67 2.29
CA SER A 69 15.01 -0.82 3.68
C SER A 69 15.08 0.53 4.43
N GLY A 70 15.60 0.52 5.66
CA GLY A 70 15.94 1.71 6.44
C GLY A 70 14.91 2.11 7.50
N THR A 71 15.18 3.23 8.18
CA THR A 71 14.38 3.70 9.33
C THR A 71 13.48 4.89 9.00
N GLY A 72 13.58 5.42 7.79
CA GLY A 72 12.78 6.56 7.35
C GLY A 72 11.32 6.21 7.10
N LYS A 73 10.48 7.24 7.13
CA LYS A 73 9.04 7.20 6.83
C LYS A 73 8.79 7.55 5.37
N LEU A 74 7.85 6.87 4.74
CA LEU A 74 7.26 7.29 3.47
C LEU A 74 6.04 8.17 3.69
N THR A 75 5.97 9.33 3.02
CA THR A 75 4.75 10.14 2.92
C THR A 75 4.38 10.35 1.46
N LYS A 76 3.20 9.90 1.06
CA LYS A 76 2.63 10.10 -0.29
C LYS A 76 1.71 11.31 -0.28
N LYS A 77 1.96 12.24 -1.20
CA LYS A 77 1.18 13.48 -1.43
C LYS A 77 0.88 13.68 -2.92
N GLY A 78 -0.01 14.63 -3.21
CA GLY A 78 -0.44 14.99 -4.56
C GLY A 78 -1.32 13.93 -5.20
N THR A 79 -1.86 14.23 -6.38
CA THR A 79 -2.98 13.52 -7.02
C THR A 79 -2.61 12.23 -7.75
N GLY A 80 -1.34 12.02 -8.08
CA GLY A 80 -0.87 10.84 -8.81
C GLY A 80 -0.82 9.56 -7.96
N ALA A 81 -0.58 8.43 -8.62
CA ALA A 81 -0.51 7.10 -8.04
C ALA A 81 0.93 6.59 -7.93
N LEU A 82 1.28 6.00 -6.80
CA LEU A 82 2.55 5.29 -6.60
C LEU A 82 2.26 3.85 -6.20
N LYS A 83 2.81 2.89 -6.93
CA LYS A 83 2.77 1.47 -6.60
C LYS A 83 4.10 1.03 -6.00
N LEU A 84 4.05 0.32 -4.86
CA LEU A 84 5.20 -0.31 -4.23
C LEU A 84 5.10 -1.82 -4.45
N GLU A 85 6.06 -2.40 -5.17
CA GLU A 85 6.05 -3.81 -5.57
C GLU A 85 7.18 -4.62 -4.91
N GLY A 86 8.14 -3.97 -4.25
CA GLY A 86 9.24 -4.64 -3.53
C GLY A 86 8.82 -5.18 -2.17
N ASP A 87 9.59 -6.11 -1.63
CA ASP A 87 9.47 -6.64 -0.27
C ASP A 87 10.13 -5.67 0.72
N ASN A 88 9.36 -4.68 1.13
CA ASN A 88 9.86 -3.55 1.89
C ASN A 88 10.04 -3.86 3.37
N THR A 89 11.12 -3.36 3.95
CA THR A 89 11.46 -3.56 5.36
C THR A 89 11.67 -2.26 6.14
N TYR A 90 11.46 -1.10 5.52
CA TYR A 90 11.60 0.18 6.20
C TYR A 90 10.65 0.28 7.41
N SER A 91 11.15 0.87 8.51
CA SER A 91 10.45 0.84 9.80
C SER A 91 9.79 2.14 10.23
N GLY A 92 10.04 3.25 9.54
CA GLY A 92 9.50 4.55 9.93
C GLY A 92 8.01 4.76 9.65
N GLY A 93 7.37 3.77 9.02
CA GLY A 93 5.95 3.76 8.69
C GLY A 93 5.60 4.45 7.38
N THR A 94 4.32 4.37 7.02
CA THR A 94 3.77 4.87 5.77
C THR A 94 2.61 5.82 6.05
N ARG A 95 2.62 6.97 5.37
CA ARG A 95 1.57 7.97 5.47
C ARG A 95 1.04 8.34 4.08
N ILE A 96 -0.27 8.34 3.93
CA ILE A 96 -0.95 8.77 2.71
C ILE A 96 -1.78 10.01 3.04
N ASP A 97 -1.46 11.14 2.43
CA ASP A 97 -2.19 12.40 2.60
C ASP A 97 -3.09 12.68 1.39
N GLN A 98 -2.67 12.31 0.17
CA GLN A 98 -3.41 12.52 -1.07
C GLN A 98 -2.99 11.53 -2.17
N GLY A 99 -3.84 11.40 -3.21
CA GLY A 99 -3.63 10.50 -4.35
C GLY A 99 -3.72 9.04 -3.97
N THR A 100 -3.07 8.18 -4.72
CA THR A 100 -3.12 6.74 -4.49
C THR A 100 -1.75 6.20 -4.08
N LEU A 101 -1.71 5.39 -3.03
CA LEU A 101 -0.59 4.50 -2.73
C LEU A 101 -1.10 3.07 -2.83
N GLU A 102 -0.47 2.30 -3.73
CA GLU A 102 -0.84 0.93 -4.04
C GLU A 102 0.20 -0.03 -3.50
N GLY A 103 -0.24 -1.07 -2.79
CA GLY A 103 0.60 -2.17 -2.32
C GLY A 103 0.50 -3.35 -3.28
N GLY A 104 1.56 -3.62 -4.02
CA GLY A 104 1.67 -4.68 -5.01
C GLY A 104 2.45 -5.91 -4.54
N SER A 105 2.93 -5.93 -3.28
CA SER A 105 3.56 -7.08 -2.62
C SER A 105 3.00 -7.28 -1.22
N GLU A 106 3.27 -8.43 -0.61
CA GLU A 106 2.79 -8.77 0.73
C GLU A 106 3.27 -7.76 1.79
N THR A 107 4.48 -7.24 1.65
CA THR A 107 5.13 -6.33 2.61
C THR A 107 5.34 -4.91 2.05
N ALA A 108 4.57 -4.51 1.04
CA ALA A 108 4.73 -3.26 0.32
C ALA A 108 4.88 -2.01 1.23
N PHE A 109 4.24 -1.99 2.40
CA PHE A 109 4.24 -0.82 3.30
C PHE A 109 5.27 -0.90 4.44
N GLY A 110 6.24 -1.82 4.35
CA GLY A 110 7.31 -1.96 5.33
C GLY A 110 6.80 -2.50 6.67
N ARG A 111 7.58 -2.21 7.74
CA ARG A 111 7.34 -2.79 9.08
C ARG A 111 6.66 -1.84 10.05
N GLY A 112 6.44 -0.59 9.69
CA GLY A 112 5.87 0.41 10.57
C GLY A 112 4.35 0.53 10.47
N ASP A 113 3.83 1.54 11.16
CA ASP A 113 2.40 1.89 11.12
C ASP A 113 2.00 2.47 9.76
N VAL A 114 0.72 2.30 9.40
CA VAL A 114 0.13 2.91 8.20
C VAL A 114 -0.95 3.91 8.59
N ALA A 115 -0.80 5.16 8.15
CA ALA A 115 -1.76 6.23 8.37
C ALA A 115 -2.34 6.74 7.04
N LEU A 116 -3.62 6.50 6.81
CA LEU A 116 -4.41 6.99 5.69
C LEU A 116 -5.20 8.24 6.13
N ASN A 117 -4.58 9.40 5.94
CA ASN A 117 -5.18 10.69 6.33
C ASN A 117 -6.10 11.26 5.26
N GLY A 118 -5.89 10.86 4.00
CA GLY A 118 -6.67 11.21 2.82
C GLY A 118 -6.17 10.43 1.62
N GLY A 119 -6.85 10.55 0.47
CA GLY A 119 -6.53 9.76 -0.71
C GLY A 119 -6.92 8.29 -0.58
N ILE A 120 -6.25 7.44 -1.32
CA ILE A 120 -6.58 6.02 -1.49
C ILE A 120 -5.36 5.17 -1.10
N LEU A 121 -5.57 4.22 -0.20
CA LEU A 121 -4.70 3.07 -0.04
C LEU A 121 -5.33 1.92 -0.81
N LYS A 122 -4.66 1.46 -1.86
CA LYS A 122 -5.13 0.36 -2.70
C LYS A 122 -4.32 -0.90 -2.39
N GLU A 123 -5.02 -1.97 -2.09
CA GLU A 123 -4.45 -3.31 -2.00
C GLU A 123 -4.58 -3.97 -3.38
N ASP A 124 -3.45 -4.43 -3.93
CA ASP A 124 -3.34 -5.09 -5.23
C ASP A 124 -2.19 -6.13 -5.20
N ALA A 125 -1.91 -6.67 -4.02
CA ALA A 125 -0.93 -7.73 -3.84
C ALA A 125 -1.48 -9.07 -4.33
N PRO A 126 -0.66 -9.95 -4.91
CA PRO A 126 -1.11 -11.30 -5.26
C PRO A 126 -1.38 -12.10 -3.97
N GLY A 127 -2.60 -11.96 -3.44
CA GLY A 127 -3.08 -12.66 -2.26
C GLY A 127 -3.20 -11.79 -1.02
N LYS A 128 -2.21 -11.74 -0.15
CA LYS A 128 -2.32 -11.04 1.12
C LYS A 128 -1.39 -9.84 1.18
N LEU A 129 -1.93 -8.69 1.58
CA LEU A 129 -1.15 -7.53 1.98
C LEU A 129 -1.07 -7.45 3.50
N ILE A 130 0.12 -7.24 4.05
CA ILE A 130 0.34 -7.15 5.49
C ILE A 130 0.72 -5.71 5.90
N ILE A 131 0.03 -5.20 6.92
CA ILE A 131 0.45 -4.04 7.69
C ILE A 131 1.01 -4.57 9.02
N GLU A 132 2.32 -4.45 9.22
CA GLU A 132 3.02 -4.99 10.39
C GLU A 132 2.67 -4.23 11.68
N GLY A 133 2.48 -2.92 11.58
CA GLY A 133 2.11 -2.03 12.69
C GLY A 133 0.61 -1.81 12.85
N ASP A 134 0.27 -0.68 13.43
CA ASP A 134 -1.11 -0.20 13.56
C ASP A 134 -1.58 0.42 12.23
N TYR A 135 -2.88 0.31 11.94
CA TYR A 135 -3.53 0.98 10.84
C TYR A 135 -4.49 2.06 11.35
N LYS A 136 -4.40 3.26 10.78
CA LYS A 136 -5.30 4.38 11.10
C LYS A 136 -5.84 5.01 9.83
N GLN A 137 -7.15 5.02 9.66
CA GLN A 137 -7.84 5.69 8.57
C GLN A 137 -8.66 6.87 9.10
N SER A 138 -8.55 8.01 8.43
CA SER A 138 -9.38 9.19 8.68
C SER A 138 -10.71 9.12 7.94
N ALA A 139 -11.62 10.07 8.21
CA ALA A 139 -12.89 10.17 7.49
C ALA A 139 -12.73 10.49 5.99
N LYS A 140 -11.57 11.04 5.57
CA LYS A 140 -11.27 11.37 4.16
C LYS A 140 -10.52 10.27 3.41
N GLY A 141 -10.12 9.21 4.10
CA GLY A 141 -9.37 8.10 3.51
C GLY A 141 -10.30 7.09 2.85
N ILE A 142 -9.82 6.48 1.78
CA ILE A 142 -10.45 5.36 1.07
C ILE A 142 -9.50 4.17 1.13
N LEU A 143 -9.93 3.09 1.75
CA LEU A 143 -9.27 1.79 1.64
C LEU A 143 -9.93 1.02 0.52
N GLU A 144 -9.17 0.66 -0.50
CA GLU A 144 -9.63 -0.07 -1.67
C GLU A 144 -9.00 -1.46 -1.68
N LEU A 145 -9.83 -2.50 -1.74
CA LEU A 145 -9.40 -3.90 -1.83
C LEU A 145 -9.79 -4.46 -3.19
N GLN A 146 -8.82 -5.06 -3.88
CA GLN A 146 -9.06 -5.87 -5.07
C GLN A 146 -9.34 -7.31 -4.64
N LEU A 147 -10.47 -7.84 -5.06
CA LEU A 147 -10.92 -9.17 -4.67
C LEU A 147 -11.10 -10.03 -5.92
N SER A 148 -10.08 -10.80 -6.26
CA SER A 148 -10.04 -11.74 -7.39
C SER A 148 -10.08 -13.21 -6.96
N GLY A 149 -9.84 -13.47 -5.67
CA GLY A 149 -9.73 -14.82 -5.12
C GLY A 149 -9.85 -14.94 -3.61
N LYS A 150 -9.84 -16.17 -3.13
CA LYS A 150 -9.97 -16.49 -1.69
C LYS A 150 -8.80 -16.00 -0.83
N LYS A 151 -7.66 -15.68 -1.44
CA LYS A 151 -6.43 -15.29 -0.74
C LYS A 151 -6.32 -13.80 -0.54
N ASP A 152 -7.12 -13.01 -1.26
CA ASP A 152 -7.04 -11.55 -1.22
C ASP A 152 -7.53 -11.03 0.12
N GLN A 153 -6.61 -10.55 0.93
CA GLN A 153 -6.86 -10.12 2.29
C GLN A 153 -5.90 -9.00 2.71
N LEU A 154 -6.41 -8.04 3.46
CA LEU A 154 -5.60 -7.12 4.22
C LEU A 154 -5.42 -7.65 5.65
N LYS A 155 -4.17 -7.96 6.04
CA LYS A 155 -3.83 -8.36 7.41
C LYS A 155 -3.16 -7.21 8.16
N ILE A 156 -3.79 -6.73 9.23
CA ILE A 156 -3.23 -5.72 10.13
C ILE A 156 -2.77 -6.42 11.40
N LYS A 157 -1.46 -6.54 11.63
CA LYS A 157 -0.96 -7.22 12.85
C LYS A 157 -1.21 -6.40 14.11
N GLY A 158 -1.31 -5.09 13.99
CA GLY A 158 -1.62 -4.17 15.06
C GLY A 158 -3.11 -3.89 15.25
N LYS A 159 -3.40 -2.70 15.75
CA LYS A 159 -4.76 -2.17 15.95
C LYS A 159 -5.24 -1.49 14.66
N ALA A 160 -6.52 -1.68 14.33
CA ALA A 160 -7.18 -0.98 13.23
C ALA A 160 -8.11 0.12 13.76
N ARG A 161 -7.84 1.37 13.41
CA ARG A 161 -8.75 2.50 13.66
C ARG A 161 -9.41 2.89 12.35
N LEU A 162 -10.70 2.54 12.23
CA LEU A 162 -11.45 2.63 10.98
C LEU A 162 -12.37 3.84 10.97
N LYS A 163 -12.35 4.57 9.86
CA LYS A 163 -13.26 5.65 9.48
C LYS A 163 -13.32 5.70 7.95
N GLY A 164 -14.00 6.69 7.37
CA GLY A 164 -14.00 6.92 5.92
C GLY A 164 -14.62 5.77 5.13
N THR A 165 -14.12 5.53 3.93
CA THR A 165 -14.70 4.59 2.97
C THR A 165 -13.91 3.30 2.85
N LEU A 166 -14.60 2.18 2.78
CA LEU A 166 -14.09 0.90 2.29
C LEU A 166 -14.66 0.69 0.88
N ARG A 167 -13.78 0.48 -0.10
CA ARG A 167 -14.15 0.15 -1.47
C ARG A 167 -13.73 -1.28 -1.78
N LEU A 168 -14.67 -2.09 -2.26
CA LEU A 168 -14.46 -3.49 -2.61
C LEU A 168 -14.66 -3.63 -4.13
N ASN A 169 -13.58 -3.93 -4.85
CA ASN A 169 -13.60 -4.15 -6.29
C ASN A 169 -13.45 -5.65 -6.56
N PHE A 170 -14.52 -6.28 -7.00
CA PHE A 170 -14.51 -7.70 -7.41
C PHE A 170 -14.09 -7.78 -8.87
N THR A 171 -13.08 -8.60 -9.16
CA THR A 171 -12.57 -8.84 -10.50
C THR A 171 -12.77 -10.31 -10.90
N ASP A 172 -12.54 -10.64 -12.16
CA ASP A 172 -12.58 -12.03 -12.69
C ASP A 172 -13.88 -12.81 -12.37
N ASN A 173 -15.01 -12.07 -12.28
CA ASN A 173 -16.30 -12.62 -11.85
C ASN A 173 -16.27 -13.33 -10.49
N TYR A 174 -15.29 -12.98 -9.65
CA TYR A 174 -15.14 -13.59 -8.34
C TYR A 174 -16.35 -13.32 -7.44
N VAL A 175 -16.88 -14.38 -6.87
CA VAL A 175 -17.92 -14.33 -5.83
C VAL A 175 -17.34 -14.95 -4.57
N PRO A 176 -17.15 -14.17 -3.51
CA PRO A 176 -16.62 -14.70 -2.25
C PRO A 176 -17.59 -15.69 -1.62
N ALA A 177 -17.06 -16.62 -0.85
CA ALA A 177 -17.90 -17.44 0.02
C ALA A 177 -18.52 -16.62 1.16
N ASP A 178 -19.71 -16.98 1.61
CA ASP A 178 -20.32 -16.35 2.79
C ASP A 178 -19.40 -16.53 4.01
N GLY A 179 -19.24 -15.48 4.81
CA GLY A 179 -18.32 -15.46 5.95
C GLY A 179 -16.84 -15.26 5.62
N SER A 180 -16.46 -15.04 4.34
CA SER A 180 -15.07 -14.78 3.96
C SER A 180 -14.51 -13.55 4.66
N ALA A 181 -13.37 -13.70 5.37
CA ALA A 181 -12.65 -12.58 5.99
C ALA A 181 -11.82 -11.84 4.94
N ILE A 182 -12.07 -10.54 4.79
CA ILE A 182 -11.33 -9.67 3.85
C ILE A 182 -10.32 -8.77 4.56
N ILE A 183 -10.55 -8.44 5.83
CA ILE A 183 -9.61 -7.70 6.67
C ILE A 183 -9.49 -8.43 8.01
N THR A 184 -8.27 -8.63 8.48
CA THR A 184 -8.00 -9.17 9.82
C THR A 184 -7.15 -8.20 10.63
N PHE A 185 -7.33 -8.16 11.96
CA PHE A 185 -6.62 -7.26 12.86
C PHE A 185 -6.57 -7.82 14.28
N ARG A 186 -5.64 -7.32 15.09
CA ARG A 186 -5.58 -7.69 16.52
C ARG A 186 -6.74 -7.08 17.32
N LYS A 187 -7.06 -5.82 17.09
CA LYS A 187 -8.17 -5.09 17.74
C LYS A 187 -8.67 -3.99 16.83
N ARG A 188 -9.96 -3.73 16.82
CA ARG A 188 -10.60 -2.67 16.06
C ARG A 188 -11.17 -1.57 16.94
N HIS A 189 -11.09 -0.33 16.43
CA HIS A 189 -11.82 0.83 16.93
C HIS A 189 -12.53 1.53 15.78
N GLY A 190 -13.79 1.86 15.95
CA GLY A 190 -14.62 2.49 14.94
C GLY A 190 -15.06 1.53 13.83
N SER A 191 -15.62 2.09 12.77
CA SER A 191 -16.12 1.39 11.60
C SER A 191 -15.96 2.29 10.37
N PHE A 192 -16.03 1.73 9.18
CA PHE A 192 -16.12 2.53 7.96
C PHE A 192 -17.43 3.33 7.94
N SER A 193 -17.37 4.55 7.45
CA SER A 193 -18.54 5.43 7.32
C SER A 193 -19.38 5.04 6.10
N SER A 194 -18.75 4.50 5.06
CA SER A 194 -19.40 3.99 3.86
C SER A 194 -18.67 2.76 3.31
N VAL A 195 -19.43 1.94 2.58
CA VAL A 195 -18.92 0.78 1.85
C VAL A 195 -19.42 0.86 0.41
N GLU A 196 -18.47 0.88 -0.52
CA GLU A 196 -18.72 0.89 -1.95
C GLU A 196 -18.34 -0.48 -2.52
N THR A 197 -19.11 -0.99 -3.48
CA THR A 197 -18.84 -2.27 -4.13
C THR A 197 -18.96 -2.13 -5.64
N SER A 198 -18.04 -2.75 -6.37
CA SER A 198 -18.05 -2.82 -7.84
C SER A 198 -17.63 -4.20 -8.33
N GLY A 199 -18.00 -4.55 -9.55
CA GLY A 199 -17.58 -5.80 -10.22
C GLY A 199 -18.23 -7.10 -9.70
N LEU A 200 -19.07 -7.03 -8.66
CA LEU A 200 -19.80 -8.20 -8.19
C LEU A 200 -20.91 -8.57 -9.20
N PRO A 201 -21.06 -9.85 -9.59
CA PRO A 201 -22.13 -10.27 -10.49
C PRO A 201 -23.52 -9.86 -9.97
N SER A 202 -24.38 -9.36 -10.86
CA SER A 202 -25.65 -8.68 -10.51
C SER A 202 -26.62 -9.47 -9.65
N LYS A 203 -26.53 -10.81 -9.69
CA LYS A 203 -27.35 -11.73 -8.89
C LYS A 203 -26.93 -11.83 -7.42
N TYR A 204 -25.80 -11.22 -7.03
CA TYR A 204 -25.32 -11.23 -5.66
C TYR A 204 -25.36 -9.84 -5.03
N LYS A 205 -25.43 -9.81 -3.70
CA LYS A 205 -25.19 -8.64 -2.85
C LYS A 205 -24.18 -9.04 -1.77
N VAL A 206 -23.36 -8.10 -1.35
CA VAL A 206 -22.49 -8.29 -0.19
C VAL A 206 -22.76 -7.21 0.85
N LYS A 207 -22.64 -7.61 2.11
CA LYS A 207 -22.61 -6.71 3.28
C LYS A 207 -21.38 -7.05 4.09
N ILE A 208 -20.81 -6.08 4.78
CA ILE A 208 -19.71 -6.32 5.70
C ILE A 208 -20.23 -6.64 7.10
N ILE A 209 -19.61 -7.63 7.73
CA ILE A 209 -19.88 -8.01 9.11
C ILE A 209 -18.62 -7.78 9.94
N TYR A 210 -18.73 -6.94 10.95
CA TYR A 210 -17.65 -6.68 11.89
C TYR A 210 -17.60 -7.76 12.97
N LYS A 211 -16.49 -8.48 13.05
CA LYS A 211 -16.18 -9.42 14.14
C LYS A 211 -15.14 -8.81 15.08
N SER A 212 -14.79 -9.51 16.15
CA SER A 212 -13.81 -9.05 17.15
C SER A 212 -12.42 -8.80 16.55
N ASN A 213 -12.00 -9.64 15.61
CA ASN A 213 -10.67 -9.64 14.98
C ASN A 213 -10.66 -9.63 13.45
N SER A 214 -11.84 -9.45 12.81
CA SER A 214 -11.95 -9.45 11.35
C SER A 214 -13.14 -8.64 10.85
N ILE A 215 -13.12 -8.30 9.57
CA ILE A 215 -14.27 -7.91 8.77
C ILE A 215 -14.51 -9.01 7.76
N GLN A 216 -15.74 -9.52 7.74
CA GLN A 216 -16.18 -10.60 6.88
C GLN A 216 -17.26 -10.12 5.91
N LEU A 217 -17.37 -10.80 4.79
CA LEU A 217 -18.45 -10.58 3.82
C LEU A 217 -19.62 -11.51 4.13
N LYS A 218 -20.81 -10.96 4.22
CA LYS A 218 -22.05 -11.68 4.08
C LYS A 218 -22.50 -11.61 2.63
N VAL A 219 -22.64 -12.77 2.00
CA VAL A 219 -23.00 -12.87 0.58
C VAL A 219 -24.43 -13.37 0.48
N GLU A 220 -25.28 -12.60 -0.19
CA GLU A 220 -26.70 -12.92 -0.38
C GLU A 220 -27.00 -13.00 -1.88
N GLN A 221 -27.73 -14.03 -2.30
CA GLN A 221 -28.23 -14.13 -3.67
C GLN A 221 -29.55 -13.35 -3.76
N LYS A 222 -29.68 -12.43 -4.72
CA LYS A 222 -30.91 -11.70 -4.98
C LYS A 222 -31.97 -12.69 -5.53
N GLY A 223 -33.17 -12.69 -4.98
CA GLY A 223 -34.29 -13.50 -5.47
C GLY A 223 -34.46 -14.86 -4.80
N ARG A 224 -33.72 -15.19 -3.72
CA ARG A 224 -34.10 -16.23 -2.76
C ARG A 224 -34.49 -15.54 -1.46
N SER A 225 -35.76 -15.18 -1.32
CA SER A 225 -36.42 -14.88 -0.04
C SER A 225 -36.86 -16.16 0.61
#